data_98eb57878e6bc48f7f58fe4217198c13
#
_entry.id   98eb57878e6bc48f7f58fe4217198c13
#
_cell.length_a   1.000
_cell.length_b   1.000
_cell.length_c   1.000
_cell.angle_alpha   90.00
_cell.angle_beta   90.00
_cell.angle_gamma   90.00
#
_symmetry.space_group_name_H-M   'P 1'
#
loop_
_entity.id
_entity.type
_entity.pdbx_description
1 polymer ?
#
loop_
_entity_poly.entity_id
_entity_poly.type
_entity_poly.pdbx_seq_one_letter_code
_entity_poly.pdbx_strand_id
1 'polypeptide(L)'
;MAPKSGALHTSRPMSFRALALAASAAAVPLTAAAQQPLNLDFERAAVNGTGGAWGWSLGWSAFQGGSIATFVRDTAVVHGGRYSLKITLPDSAARADVQTILLQVPSSFARGHRLQLSGWLRAGGSTRTPRALLTLEAWKNGEVAAADTAQVEARVGGSAVQWQRAMLSIDIPDDATIHSIVIGASLDGTGSAWFDDLSLSVDGRRITTLPVDPPPPSGKDLAWLASRSAPLFADSGLAAFDSLVGSATIVGLGESTHGTHEFFQTKARLVEHLVRMQGVRVFGIEANQLAAERINRFVGGGEGSAPDVMKVLFRVWNTEEVLQLVEWLRTWNLAHPDAMVRFAGFDMQDHRTPADTLRAFLLRAEPSFVTRFDSLTGEYLRQPRSATPSIPDSVRAGWLLLAEQMWADVNAERGKWLARASSREDSASVEWAVQSANLYRQAARFNVGLNSPERDSLMASNVSWLVMQAGAGARVALWAHDVHISAGGDPVRSFNSGAQMGAYLRRWYGDGYRPISLLTWDGAYSATVSFTDHRIIEAVAFPGPPNSLEGALHSLRRPAGSQGFIVNLRGALDAPVGRWLSLPRPIRHVGYAAYDYGFELKAVIPLEFDGVVFIDHTTPSRMLR
;
A
#
# COMPACT_ATOMS: atom_id res chain seq x y z
N MET A 1 -21.90 -73.29 -34.41
CA MET A 1 -22.70 -72.34 -35.18
C MET A 1 -22.31 -70.95 -34.71
N ALA A 2 -21.48 -70.27 -35.44
CA ALA A 2 -21.37 -68.79 -35.41
C ALA A 2 -22.59 -68.25 -36.16
N PRO A 3 -22.91 -66.96 -36.20
CA PRO A 3 -22.16 -65.72 -35.92
C PRO A 3 -23.05 -64.56 -35.45
N LYS A 4 -22.52 -63.37 -35.14
CA LYS A 4 -22.52 -62.18 -35.94
C LYS A 4 -22.01 -60.95 -35.15
N SER A 5 -21.07 -60.33 -35.73
CA SER A 5 -20.51 -59.00 -35.53
C SER A 5 -21.52 -57.84 -35.25
N GLY A 6 -21.22 -56.98 -34.29
CA GLY A 6 -21.89 -55.71 -34.04
C GLY A 6 -20.86 -54.65 -33.71
N ALA A 7 -20.85 -53.59 -34.51
CA ALA A 7 -19.84 -52.55 -34.69
C ALA A 7 -19.46 -51.76 -33.46
N LEU A 8 -18.16 -51.53 -33.32
CA LEU A 8 -17.54 -50.53 -32.46
C LEU A 8 -17.85 -49.11 -32.96
N HIS A 9 -18.57 -48.34 -32.18
CA HIS A 9 -18.65 -46.88 -32.34
C HIS A 9 -17.42 -46.25 -31.72
N THR A 10 -16.51 -45.81 -32.55
CA THR A 10 -15.41 -44.93 -32.18
C THR A 10 -15.94 -43.52 -32.00
N SER A 11 -16.01 -43.03 -30.74
CA SER A 11 -16.21 -41.64 -30.43
C SER A 11 -14.90 -40.86 -30.66
N ARG A 12 -14.90 -39.96 -31.63
CA ARG A 12 -13.82 -38.98 -31.85
C ARG A 12 -13.76 -38.01 -30.69
N PRO A 13 -12.57 -37.61 -30.20
CA PRO A 13 -12.45 -36.52 -29.23
C PRO A 13 -12.72 -35.19 -29.92
N MET A 14 -13.64 -34.39 -29.36
CA MET A 14 -13.84 -32.99 -29.72
C MET A 14 -12.62 -32.20 -29.28
N SER A 15 -11.90 -31.63 -30.23
CA SER A 15 -10.86 -30.65 -29.98
C SER A 15 -11.49 -29.30 -29.56
N PHE A 16 -11.36 -28.93 -28.30
CA PHE A 16 -11.58 -27.56 -27.86
C PHE A 16 -10.47 -26.69 -28.44
N ARG A 17 -10.81 -25.92 -29.47
CA ARG A 17 -10.01 -24.76 -29.87
C ARG A 17 -10.18 -23.68 -28.79
N ALA A 18 -9.16 -23.50 -27.99
CA ALA A 18 -9.02 -22.32 -27.14
C ALA A 18 -8.90 -21.09 -28.07
N LEU A 19 -9.90 -20.20 -28.05
CA LEU A 19 -9.79 -18.86 -28.58
C LEU A 19 -8.88 -18.07 -27.64
N ALA A 20 -7.60 -17.98 -27.98
CA ALA A 20 -6.71 -16.99 -27.40
C ALA A 20 -7.15 -15.61 -27.94
N LEU A 21 -7.88 -14.83 -27.13
CA LEU A 21 -7.97 -13.39 -27.36
C LEU A 21 -6.58 -12.81 -27.11
N ALA A 22 -5.83 -12.60 -28.18
CA ALA A 22 -4.66 -11.77 -28.15
C ALA A 22 -5.15 -10.32 -27.97
N ALA A 23 -5.08 -9.80 -26.75
CA ALA A 23 -5.11 -8.37 -26.53
C ALA A 23 -3.84 -7.82 -27.19
N SER A 24 -3.99 -7.27 -28.40
CA SER A 24 -2.95 -6.48 -29.02
C SER A 24 -2.77 -5.19 -28.20
N ALA A 25 -1.87 -5.22 -27.24
CA ALA A 25 -1.30 -4.03 -26.68
C ALA A 25 -0.63 -3.29 -27.84
N ALA A 26 -1.27 -2.22 -28.31
CA ALA A 26 -0.66 -1.33 -29.27
C ALA A 26 0.64 -0.82 -28.63
N ALA A 27 1.78 -1.23 -29.18
CA ALA A 27 3.08 -0.74 -28.76
C ALA A 27 3.09 0.78 -28.93
N VAL A 28 2.96 1.50 -27.84
CA VAL A 28 3.17 2.95 -27.78
C VAL A 28 4.65 3.16 -28.05
N PRO A 29 5.05 3.94 -29.05
CA PRO A 29 6.45 4.11 -29.36
C PRO A 29 7.18 4.72 -28.16
N LEU A 30 8.30 4.13 -27.79
CA LEU A 30 9.17 4.44 -26.63
C LEU A 30 9.62 5.93 -26.52
N THR A 31 9.37 6.75 -27.53
CA THR A 31 9.69 8.19 -27.52
C THR A 31 8.65 9.07 -26.83
N ALA A 32 7.44 8.56 -26.52
CA ALA A 32 6.35 9.31 -25.88
C ALA A 32 6.31 9.19 -24.36
N ALA A 33 7.17 8.36 -23.74
CA ALA A 33 7.18 8.13 -22.28
C ALA A 33 7.75 9.31 -21.45
N ALA A 34 8.27 10.36 -22.10
CA ALA A 34 8.93 11.46 -21.40
C ALA A 34 7.98 12.49 -20.78
N GLN A 35 6.73 12.57 -21.23
CA GLN A 35 5.76 13.56 -20.73
C GLN A 35 4.38 12.92 -20.61
N GLN A 36 3.80 12.92 -19.40
CA GLN A 36 2.46 12.38 -19.21
C GLN A 36 1.40 13.49 -19.44
N PRO A 37 0.45 13.30 -20.36
CA PRO A 37 -0.66 14.24 -20.54
C PRO A 37 -1.57 14.21 -19.32
N LEU A 38 -2.06 15.38 -18.91
CA LEU A 38 -2.84 15.56 -17.68
C LEU A 38 -4.28 15.06 -17.76
N ASN A 39 -4.76 14.50 -18.85
CA ASN A 39 -6.15 14.00 -19.02
C ASN A 39 -7.23 14.89 -18.34
N LEU A 40 -7.13 16.20 -18.54
CA LEU A 40 -8.04 17.18 -17.96
C LEU A 40 -9.33 17.34 -18.77
N ASP A 41 -9.40 16.74 -19.94
CA ASP A 41 -10.52 16.63 -20.85
C ASP A 41 -11.26 15.28 -20.75
N PHE A 42 -10.79 14.39 -19.85
CA PHE A 42 -11.36 13.05 -19.59
C PHE A 42 -11.43 12.11 -20.80
N GLU A 43 -10.74 12.41 -21.91
CA GLU A 43 -10.79 11.63 -23.14
C GLU A 43 -10.07 10.28 -23.02
N ARG A 44 -9.16 10.11 -22.05
CA ARG A 44 -8.43 8.86 -21.80
C ARG A 44 -9.10 8.06 -20.70
N ALA A 45 -9.45 6.80 -20.99
CA ALA A 45 -10.03 5.87 -20.02
C ALA A 45 -9.00 5.41 -18.99
N ALA A 46 -9.45 5.16 -17.76
CA ALA A 46 -8.70 4.38 -16.79
C ALA A 46 -8.42 2.97 -17.34
N VAL A 47 -7.24 2.45 -17.10
CA VAL A 47 -6.84 1.08 -17.43
C VAL A 47 -6.97 0.21 -16.17
N ASN A 48 -6.49 0.74 -15.07
CA ASN A 48 -6.62 0.16 -13.73
C ASN A 48 -7.59 1.02 -12.91
N GLY A 49 -8.20 0.44 -11.91
CA GLY A 49 -8.92 1.21 -10.91
C GLY A 49 -10.31 1.70 -11.32
N THR A 50 -10.86 2.60 -10.52
CA THR A 50 -12.29 2.87 -10.40
C THR A 50 -12.74 4.26 -10.86
N GLY A 51 -11.79 5.14 -11.17
CA GLY A 51 -12.10 6.55 -11.47
C GLY A 51 -12.70 6.81 -12.85
N GLY A 52 -12.80 5.80 -13.71
CA GLY A 52 -13.29 5.93 -15.08
C GLY A 52 -12.37 6.73 -16.02
N ALA A 53 -11.62 7.70 -15.53
CA ALA A 53 -10.68 8.54 -16.26
C ALA A 53 -9.23 8.27 -15.83
N TRP A 54 -8.32 8.10 -16.78
CA TRP A 54 -6.92 7.81 -16.53
C TRP A 54 -6.26 8.90 -15.67
N GLY A 55 -5.51 8.48 -14.64
CA GLY A 55 -4.81 9.37 -13.70
C GLY A 55 -5.70 9.94 -12.58
N TRP A 56 -7.02 9.74 -12.65
CA TRP A 56 -7.96 10.18 -11.61
C TRP A 56 -8.28 9.02 -10.65
N SER A 57 -8.13 9.26 -9.36
CA SER A 57 -8.36 8.28 -8.30
C SER A 57 -9.45 8.73 -7.33
N LEU A 58 -10.08 7.79 -6.64
CA LEU A 58 -11.08 8.09 -5.61
C LEU A 58 -10.45 8.90 -4.48
N GLY A 59 -11.12 9.96 -4.05
CA GLY A 59 -10.74 10.72 -2.87
C GLY A 59 -10.96 9.93 -1.57
N TRP A 60 -10.31 10.37 -0.50
CA TRP A 60 -10.25 9.65 0.77
C TRP A 60 -11.63 9.36 1.39
N SER A 61 -12.61 10.25 1.25
CA SER A 61 -13.97 10.06 1.76
C SER A 61 -14.73 8.95 1.04
N ALA A 62 -14.59 8.86 -0.28
CA ALA A 62 -15.15 7.76 -1.08
C ALA A 62 -14.42 6.44 -0.81
N PHE A 63 -13.19 6.52 -0.38
CA PHE A 63 -12.28 5.45 -0.08
C PHE A 63 -12.59 4.73 1.25
N GLN A 64 -12.95 5.48 2.31
CA GLN A 64 -13.22 4.93 3.66
C GLN A 64 -14.66 4.54 3.92
N GLY A 65 -15.61 5.09 3.18
CA GLY A 65 -17.00 5.12 3.59
C GLY A 65 -17.95 4.07 3.00
N GLY A 66 -17.49 3.13 2.18
CA GLY A 66 -18.41 2.22 1.47
C GLY A 66 -19.38 2.99 0.56
N SER A 67 -18.91 4.05 -0.09
CA SER A 67 -19.72 4.89 -0.96
C SER A 67 -20.38 4.07 -2.08
N ILE A 68 -21.69 4.27 -2.25
CA ILE A 68 -22.44 3.74 -3.39
C ILE A 68 -22.40 4.69 -4.60
N ALA A 69 -21.60 5.74 -4.55
CA ALA A 69 -21.42 6.66 -5.66
C ALA A 69 -20.74 5.96 -6.84
N THR A 70 -21.12 6.34 -8.04
CA THR A 70 -20.48 5.89 -9.28
C THR A 70 -19.68 7.02 -9.91
N PHE A 71 -18.51 6.64 -10.43
CA PHE A 71 -17.57 7.54 -11.11
C PHE A 71 -17.32 6.97 -12.50
N VAL A 72 -17.78 7.68 -13.54
CA VAL A 72 -17.72 7.17 -14.91
C VAL A 72 -17.38 8.27 -15.90
N ARG A 73 -16.84 7.88 -17.05
CA ARG A 73 -16.80 8.72 -18.25
C ARG A 73 -18.17 8.65 -18.93
N ASP A 74 -18.85 9.78 -19.01
CA ASP A 74 -20.17 9.91 -19.60
C ASP A 74 -20.07 10.37 -21.06
N THR A 75 -20.81 9.72 -21.96
CA THR A 75 -20.91 10.09 -23.37
C THR A 75 -22.21 10.81 -23.71
N ALA A 76 -23.17 10.84 -22.79
CA ALA A 76 -24.49 11.42 -23.01
C ALA A 76 -24.54 12.92 -22.67
N VAL A 77 -23.72 13.36 -21.72
CA VAL A 77 -23.66 14.74 -21.25
C VAL A 77 -22.23 15.21 -21.30
N VAL A 78 -21.81 15.81 -22.42
CA VAL A 78 -20.46 16.32 -22.65
C VAL A 78 -20.50 17.82 -22.93
N HIS A 79 -19.44 18.54 -22.58
CA HIS A 79 -19.24 19.92 -22.97
C HIS A 79 -18.40 19.99 -24.26
N GLY A 80 -17.28 19.25 -24.30
CA GLY A 80 -16.42 19.10 -25.47
C GLY A 80 -16.01 17.65 -25.68
N GLY A 81 -15.35 17.35 -26.80
CA GLY A 81 -14.84 16.01 -27.08
C GLY A 81 -15.92 14.92 -27.15
N ARG A 82 -15.59 13.75 -26.58
CA ARG A 82 -16.47 12.56 -26.56
C ARG A 82 -16.91 12.17 -25.14
N TYR A 83 -16.22 12.62 -24.11
CA TYR A 83 -16.42 12.19 -22.75
C TYR A 83 -16.36 13.36 -21.77
N SER A 84 -17.20 13.30 -20.75
CA SER A 84 -17.05 14.09 -19.52
C SER A 84 -16.88 13.17 -18.34
N LEU A 85 -16.37 13.65 -17.22
CA LEU A 85 -16.39 12.93 -15.95
C LEU A 85 -17.75 13.13 -15.30
N LYS A 86 -18.42 12.03 -14.90
CA LYS A 86 -19.69 12.04 -14.16
C LYS A 86 -19.54 11.35 -12.81
N ILE A 87 -19.99 12.03 -11.77
CA ILE A 87 -20.17 11.48 -10.42
C ILE A 87 -21.65 11.39 -10.13
N THR A 88 -22.14 10.24 -9.67
CA THR A 88 -23.55 10.04 -9.30
C THR A 88 -23.65 9.43 -7.93
N LEU A 89 -24.48 10.03 -7.06
CA LEU A 89 -24.90 9.48 -5.78
C LEU A 89 -26.43 9.36 -5.78
N PRO A 90 -27.01 8.14 -5.68
CA PRO A 90 -28.45 7.95 -5.72
C PRO A 90 -29.13 8.56 -4.49
N ASP A 91 -30.40 8.99 -4.65
CA ASP A 91 -31.22 9.57 -3.54
C ASP A 91 -31.45 8.57 -2.41
N SER A 92 -31.34 7.27 -2.67
CA SER A 92 -31.39 6.21 -1.66
C SER A 92 -30.16 6.12 -0.77
N ALA A 93 -29.12 6.91 -1.03
CA ALA A 93 -27.91 6.92 -0.17
C ALA A 93 -28.29 7.34 1.25
N ALA A 94 -27.89 6.53 2.23
CA ALA A 94 -28.14 6.80 3.66
C ALA A 94 -27.47 8.10 4.14
N ARG A 95 -26.38 8.52 3.46
CA ARG A 95 -25.63 9.76 3.68
C ARG A 95 -25.32 10.44 2.36
N ALA A 96 -25.36 11.75 2.37
CA ALA A 96 -25.00 12.61 1.24
C ALA A 96 -23.62 13.27 1.50
N ASP A 97 -22.63 12.45 1.89
CA ASP A 97 -21.27 12.94 2.06
C ASP A 97 -20.68 13.35 0.70
N VAL A 98 -19.75 14.30 0.71
CA VAL A 98 -19.07 14.76 -0.52
C VAL A 98 -18.31 13.61 -1.18
N GLN A 99 -18.64 13.33 -2.43
CA GLN A 99 -18.02 12.28 -3.24
C GLN A 99 -16.99 12.90 -4.17
N THR A 100 -15.73 12.55 -3.99
CA THR A 100 -14.61 13.20 -4.67
C THR A 100 -13.77 12.21 -5.47
N ILE A 101 -13.34 12.63 -6.65
CA ILE A 101 -12.27 12.01 -7.43
C ILE A 101 -11.14 13.04 -7.58
N LEU A 102 -9.91 12.60 -7.51
CA LEU A 102 -8.71 13.44 -7.45
C LEU A 102 -7.76 13.15 -8.61
N LEU A 103 -7.15 14.21 -9.13
CA LEU A 103 -5.89 14.13 -9.87
C LEU A 103 -4.79 14.77 -9.03
N GLN A 104 -3.81 13.98 -8.63
CA GLN A 104 -2.65 14.45 -7.86
C GLN A 104 -1.43 14.56 -8.76
N VAL A 105 -0.74 15.69 -8.71
CA VAL A 105 0.47 15.95 -9.49
C VAL A 105 1.56 16.59 -8.62
N PRO A 106 2.86 16.40 -8.97
CA PRO A 106 3.95 17.06 -8.23
C PRO A 106 3.84 18.58 -8.30
N SER A 107 4.21 19.29 -7.23
CA SER A 107 4.12 20.74 -7.13
C SER A 107 5.29 21.50 -7.78
N SER A 108 6.41 20.81 -8.08
CA SER A 108 7.69 21.46 -8.43
C SER A 108 7.63 22.45 -9.60
N PHE A 109 6.67 22.27 -10.52
CA PHE A 109 6.47 23.14 -11.67
C PHE A 109 5.71 24.44 -11.35
N ALA A 110 5.08 24.53 -10.18
CA ALA A 110 4.18 25.62 -9.81
C ALA A 110 4.62 26.39 -8.54
N ARG A 111 5.65 25.91 -7.81
CA ARG A 111 6.16 26.61 -6.61
C ARG A 111 6.72 27.98 -6.97
N GLY A 112 6.35 29.00 -6.17
CA GLY A 112 6.69 30.39 -6.42
C GLY A 112 5.87 31.06 -7.52
N HIS A 113 4.85 30.37 -8.06
CA HIS A 113 4.06 30.84 -9.19
C HIS A 113 2.56 30.83 -8.89
N ARG A 114 1.81 31.56 -9.70
CA ARG A 114 0.36 31.56 -9.68
C ARG A 114 -0.19 30.42 -10.54
N LEU A 115 -0.92 29.51 -9.90
CA LEU A 115 -1.58 28.39 -10.54
C LEU A 115 -3.06 28.72 -10.76
N GLN A 116 -3.56 28.50 -11.97
CA GLN A 116 -4.95 28.73 -12.33
C GLN A 116 -5.54 27.47 -12.95
N LEU A 117 -6.74 27.11 -12.52
CA LEU A 117 -7.55 26.02 -13.06
C LEU A 117 -8.86 26.58 -13.58
N SER A 118 -9.24 26.27 -14.80
CA SER A 118 -10.59 26.53 -15.32
C SER A 118 -11.21 25.25 -15.84
N GLY A 119 -12.54 25.20 -15.90
CA GLY A 119 -13.26 24.05 -16.43
C GLY A 119 -14.74 24.31 -16.53
N TRP A 120 -15.46 23.33 -17.05
CA TRP A 120 -16.93 23.38 -17.17
C TRP A 120 -17.56 22.39 -16.21
N LEU A 121 -18.52 22.89 -15.43
CA LEU A 121 -19.22 22.14 -14.40
C LEU A 121 -20.72 22.14 -14.69
N ARG A 122 -21.37 21.04 -14.33
CA ARG A 122 -22.82 20.87 -14.44
C ARG A 122 -23.31 20.01 -13.27
N ALA A 123 -24.48 20.34 -12.71
CA ALA A 123 -25.13 19.55 -11.66
C ALA A 123 -26.60 19.33 -12.01
N GLY A 124 -27.21 18.24 -11.53
CA GLY A 124 -28.63 17.98 -11.73
C GLY A 124 -29.08 16.57 -11.35
N GLY A 125 -30.40 16.34 -11.50
CA GLY A 125 -30.97 14.99 -11.41
C GLY A 125 -31.22 14.47 -10.01
N SER A 126 -31.59 15.33 -9.02
CA SER A 126 -31.88 14.89 -7.65
C SER A 126 -33.18 15.52 -7.10
N THR A 127 -33.74 14.88 -6.10
CA THR A 127 -34.78 15.45 -5.21
C THR A 127 -34.21 16.45 -4.19
N ARG A 128 -32.86 16.44 -4.00
CA ARG A 128 -32.10 17.40 -3.20
C ARG A 128 -31.30 18.30 -4.13
N THR A 129 -30.73 19.37 -3.62
CA THR A 129 -29.91 20.31 -4.38
C THR A 129 -28.47 19.79 -4.52
N PRO A 130 -28.10 19.08 -5.61
CA PRO A 130 -26.74 18.63 -5.81
C PRO A 130 -25.82 19.78 -6.20
N ARG A 131 -24.59 19.77 -5.72
CA ARG A 131 -23.54 20.73 -6.06
C ARG A 131 -22.36 20.03 -6.73
N ALA A 132 -21.95 20.52 -7.88
CA ALA A 132 -20.69 20.16 -8.52
C ALA A 132 -19.60 21.10 -7.98
N LEU A 133 -18.56 20.55 -7.38
CA LEU A 133 -17.46 21.29 -6.80
C LEU A 133 -16.17 20.97 -7.57
N LEU A 134 -15.41 22.00 -7.93
CA LEU A 134 -14.05 21.86 -8.46
C LEU A 134 -13.11 22.51 -7.44
N THR A 135 -12.07 21.79 -7.02
CA THR A 135 -11.08 22.27 -6.05
C THR A 135 -9.69 22.25 -6.65
N LEU A 136 -8.88 23.18 -6.22
CA LEU A 136 -7.45 23.29 -6.54
C LEU A 136 -6.69 23.53 -5.24
N GLU A 137 -5.82 22.60 -4.86
CA GLU A 137 -5.15 22.61 -3.57
C GLU A 137 -3.65 22.36 -3.73
N ALA A 138 -2.84 23.04 -2.92
CA ALA A 138 -1.42 22.76 -2.73
C ALA A 138 -1.20 22.17 -1.34
N TRP A 139 -0.56 21.00 -1.27
CA TRP A 139 -0.42 20.21 -0.05
C TRP A 139 1.01 20.19 0.48
N LYS A 140 1.13 20.34 1.80
CA LYS A 140 2.35 20.34 2.59
C LYS A 140 2.19 19.45 3.81
N ASN A 141 2.92 18.35 3.90
CA ASN A 141 2.94 17.46 5.08
C ASN A 141 1.56 17.04 5.63
N GLY A 142 0.59 16.79 4.75
CA GLY A 142 -0.77 16.45 5.15
C GLY A 142 -1.68 17.65 5.44
N GLU A 143 -1.19 18.87 5.27
CA GLU A 143 -1.95 20.11 5.42
C GLU A 143 -2.10 20.82 4.08
N VAL A 144 -3.20 21.56 3.92
CA VAL A 144 -3.43 22.41 2.75
C VAL A 144 -2.69 23.73 2.94
N ALA A 145 -1.70 24.02 2.09
CA ALA A 145 -0.92 25.26 2.11
C ALA A 145 -1.60 26.41 1.35
N ALA A 146 -2.35 26.07 0.27
CA ALA A 146 -3.16 27.02 -0.50
C ALA A 146 -4.30 26.28 -1.16
N ALA A 147 -5.48 26.89 -1.23
CA ALA A 147 -6.66 26.28 -1.87
C ALA A 147 -7.60 27.33 -2.46
N ASP A 148 -8.35 26.92 -3.50
CA ASP A 148 -9.50 27.63 -4.04
C ASP A 148 -10.57 26.63 -4.49
N THR A 149 -11.86 27.02 -4.44
CA THR A 149 -12.99 26.16 -4.75
C THR A 149 -14.04 26.92 -5.55
N ALA A 150 -14.50 26.32 -6.64
CA ALA A 150 -15.64 26.79 -7.41
C ALA A 150 -16.78 25.77 -7.35
N GLN A 151 -18.03 26.25 -7.37
CA GLN A 151 -19.21 25.39 -7.30
C GLN A 151 -20.30 25.80 -8.29
N VAL A 152 -21.06 24.80 -8.71
CA VAL A 152 -22.28 24.94 -9.50
C VAL A 152 -23.39 24.13 -8.83
N GLU A 153 -24.52 24.78 -8.53
CA GLU A 153 -25.65 24.19 -7.79
C GLU A 153 -26.88 24.01 -8.70
N ALA A 154 -27.51 22.84 -8.63
CA ALA A 154 -28.79 22.59 -9.30
C ALA A 154 -29.96 22.91 -8.36
N ARG A 155 -31.09 23.41 -8.91
CA ARG A 155 -32.32 23.63 -8.13
C ARG A 155 -33.06 22.31 -7.91
N VAL A 156 -33.65 22.15 -6.75
CA VAL A 156 -34.49 20.98 -6.39
C VAL A 156 -35.64 20.84 -7.38
N GLY A 157 -35.81 19.63 -7.93
CA GLY A 157 -36.89 19.31 -8.88
C GLY A 157 -36.82 20.02 -10.22
N GLY A 158 -35.72 20.73 -10.50
CA GLY A 158 -35.49 21.41 -11.76
C GLY A 158 -34.76 20.53 -12.79
N SER A 159 -34.80 20.94 -14.06
CA SER A 159 -33.94 20.39 -15.09
C SER A 159 -32.46 20.63 -14.69
N ALA A 160 -31.56 19.73 -15.12
CA ALA A 160 -30.13 19.89 -14.91
C ALA A 160 -29.67 21.30 -15.38
N VAL A 161 -28.87 21.96 -14.55
CA VAL A 161 -28.32 23.28 -14.88
C VAL A 161 -27.44 23.15 -16.12
N GLN A 162 -27.46 24.18 -17.00
CA GLN A 162 -26.55 24.24 -18.14
C GLN A 162 -25.09 24.26 -17.67
N TRP A 163 -24.19 23.85 -18.54
CA TRP A 163 -22.76 23.95 -18.30
C TRP A 163 -22.36 25.38 -17.89
N GLN A 164 -21.62 25.50 -16.79
CA GLN A 164 -21.12 26.77 -16.29
C GLN A 164 -19.61 26.68 -16.19
N ARG A 165 -18.95 27.74 -16.63
CA ARG A 165 -17.50 27.84 -16.54
C ARG A 165 -17.11 28.23 -15.11
N ALA A 166 -16.18 27.46 -14.54
CA ALA A 166 -15.53 27.75 -13.28
C ALA A 166 -14.08 28.21 -13.53
N MET A 167 -13.56 29.06 -12.64
CA MET A 167 -12.18 29.51 -12.62
C MET A 167 -11.70 29.59 -11.16
N LEU A 168 -10.54 28.98 -10.91
CA LEU A 168 -9.85 28.98 -9.62
C LEU A 168 -8.43 29.49 -9.78
N SER A 169 -7.89 30.08 -8.71
CA SER A 169 -6.53 30.62 -8.73
C SER A 169 -5.92 30.59 -7.35
N ILE A 170 -4.75 29.99 -7.21
CA ILE A 170 -3.95 29.99 -5.99
C ILE A 170 -2.53 30.47 -6.28
N ASP A 171 -1.95 31.22 -5.34
CA ASP A 171 -0.53 31.56 -5.36
C ASP A 171 0.20 30.48 -4.55
N ILE A 172 1.09 29.71 -5.21
CA ILE A 172 1.86 28.64 -4.56
C ILE A 172 3.11 29.25 -3.95
N PRO A 173 3.31 29.17 -2.62
CA PRO A 173 4.57 29.62 -2.02
C PRO A 173 5.79 28.93 -2.62
N ASP A 174 6.93 29.62 -2.68
CA ASP A 174 8.23 28.98 -3.01
C ASP A 174 8.76 28.22 -1.78
N ASP A 175 8.05 27.18 -1.42
CA ASP A 175 8.34 26.30 -0.27
C ASP A 175 8.55 24.86 -0.77
N ALA A 176 9.76 24.37 -0.59
CA ALA A 176 10.12 23.00 -1.01
C ALA A 176 9.33 21.89 -0.28
N THR A 177 8.73 22.21 0.87
CA THR A 177 7.88 21.27 1.62
C THR A 177 6.49 21.11 1.02
N ILE A 178 6.07 21.99 0.10
CA ILE A 178 4.88 21.76 -0.73
C ILE A 178 5.24 20.69 -1.75
N HIS A 179 4.62 19.52 -1.63
CA HIS A 179 5.00 18.33 -2.42
C HIS A 179 4.03 18.00 -3.54
N SER A 180 2.75 18.37 -3.43
CA SER A 180 1.74 18.04 -4.46
C SER A 180 0.73 19.13 -4.68
N ILE A 181 0.19 19.15 -5.90
CA ILE A 181 -1.02 19.86 -6.29
C ILE A 181 -2.12 18.80 -6.45
N VAL A 182 -3.28 19.07 -5.88
CA VAL A 182 -4.47 18.22 -5.97
C VAL A 182 -5.57 18.98 -6.68
N ILE A 183 -6.11 18.39 -7.75
CA ILE A 183 -7.31 18.85 -8.43
C ILE A 183 -8.43 17.89 -8.03
N GLY A 184 -9.47 18.39 -7.37
CA GLY A 184 -10.63 17.62 -6.93
C GLY A 184 -11.86 17.94 -7.78
N ALA A 185 -12.55 16.89 -8.25
CA ALA A 185 -13.89 16.98 -8.82
C ALA A 185 -14.85 16.27 -7.87
N SER A 186 -15.86 16.97 -7.36
CA SER A 186 -16.71 16.46 -6.29
C SER A 186 -18.19 16.68 -6.55
N LEU A 187 -18.99 15.72 -6.09
CA LEU A 187 -20.44 15.86 -5.91
C LEU A 187 -20.74 16.02 -4.42
N ASP A 188 -21.38 17.11 -4.05
CA ASP A 188 -21.95 17.34 -2.73
C ASP A 188 -23.48 17.23 -2.81
N GLY A 189 -24.04 16.37 -1.99
CA GLY A 189 -25.44 16.00 -2.06
C GLY A 189 -25.72 14.80 -2.96
N THR A 190 -27.01 14.42 -3.10
CA THR A 190 -27.46 13.32 -3.98
C THR A 190 -27.81 13.85 -5.37
N GLY A 191 -27.64 13.02 -6.41
CA GLY A 191 -27.85 13.40 -7.82
C GLY A 191 -26.62 13.15 -8.67
N SER A 192 -26.32 14.03 -9.59
CA SER A 192 -25.16 13.91 -10.48
C SER A 192 -24.44 15.23 -10.66
N ALA A 193 -23.10 15.15 -10.76
CA ALA A 193 -22.22 16.23 -11.17
C ALA A 193 -21.44 15.79 -12.41
N TRP A 194 -21.21 16.72 -13.33
CA TRP A 194 -20.38 16.53 -14.53
C TRP A 194 -19.29 17.58 -14.58
N PHE A 195 -18.13 17.16 -15.06
CA PHE A 195 -16.93 17.98 -15.22
C PHE A 195 -16.33 17.73 -16.59
N ASP A 196 -15.90 18.82 -17.28
CA ASP A 196 -15.34 18.69 -18.62
C ASP A 196 -14.43 19.86 -18.99
N ASP A 197 -13.56 19.66 -19.99
CA ASP A 197 -12.68 20.67 -20.56
C ASP A 197 -11.90 21.46 -19.48
N LEU A 198 -11.31 20.74 -18.50
CA LEU A 198 -10.47 21.38 -17.50
C LEU A 198 -9.17 21.86 -18.16
N SER A 199 -8.64 22.98 -17.69
CA SER A 199 -7.42 23.59 -18.19
C SER A 199 -6.60 24.17 -17.07
N LEU A 200 -5.34 23.73 -16.94
CA LEU A 200 -4.38 24.17 -15.94
C LEU A 200 -3.37 25.14 -16.58
N SER A 201 -3.05 26.24 -15.88
CA SER A 201 -2.02 27.19 -16.31
C SER A 201 -1.19 27.69 -15.14
N VAL A 202 0.10 27.96 -15.39
CA VAL A 202 1.05 28.61 -14.47
C VAL A 202 1.41 29.97 -15.04
N ASP A 203 1.18 31.04 -14.29
CA ASP A 203 1.37 32.43 -14.73
C ASP A 203 0.73 32.73 -16.10
N GLY A 204 -0.47 32.17 -16.33
CA GLY A 204 -1.21 32.30 -17.59
C GLY A 204 -0.74 31.40 -18.73
N ARG A 205 0.34 30.63 -18.56
CA ARG A 205 0.82 29.67 -19.56
C ARG A 205 0.17 28.30 -19.34
N ARG A 206 -0.58 27.83 -20.33
CA ARG A 206 -1.27 26.52 -20.26
C ARG A 206 -0.28 25.36 -20.11
N ILE A 207 -0.60 24.44 -19.20
CA ILE A 207 0.14 23.18 -18.95
C ILE A 207 -0.70 22.03 -19.46
N THR A 208 -0.21 21.31 -20.45
CA THR A 208 -0.87 20.11 -21.03
C THR A 208 -0.16 18.82 -20.65
N THR A 209 1.11 18.93 -20.28
CA THR A 209 1.96 17.82 -19.83
C THR A 209 2.80 18.28 -18.64
N LEU A 210 3.08 17.37 -17.72
CA LEU A 210 3.98 17.67 -16.61
C LEU A 210 5.43 17.73 -17.11
N PRO A 211 6.23 18.70 -16.68
CA PRO A 211 7.65 18.71 -16.98
C PRO A 211 8.36 17.52 -16.33
N VAL A 212 9.35 16.98 -17.02
CA VAL A 212 10.24 15.92 -16.48
C VAL A 212 11.25 16.58 -15.54
N ASP A 213 10.91 16.60 -14.26
CA ASP A 213 11.72 17.21 -13.21
C ASP A 213 11.84 16.25 -12.01
N PRO A 214 13.05 15.98 -11.54
CA PRO A 214 14.36 16.36 -12.08
C PRO A 214 14.70 15.62 -13.39
N PRO A 215 15.75 16.01 -14.14
CA PRO A 215 16.08 15.40 -15.43
C PRO A 215 16.47 13.93 -15.28
N PRO A 216 16.42 13.13 -16.37
CA PRO A 216 16.93 11.76 -16.40
C PRO A 216 18.41 11.68 -16.02
N PRO A 217 18.93 10.48 -15.64
CA PRO A 217 20.32 10.31 -15.27
C PRO A 217 21.26 10.56 -16.46
N SER A 218 22.43 11.12 -16.16
CA SER A 218 23.54 11.21 -17.13
C SER A 218 24.22 9.85 -17.31
N GLY A 219 25.04 9.71 -18.36
CA GLY A 219 25.87 8.52 -18.55
C GLY A 219 26.82 8.22 -17.37
N LYS A 220 27.25 9.24 -16.61
CA LYS A 220 28.05 9.07 -15.39
C LYS A 220 27.23 8.50 -14.23
N ASP A 221 25.97 8.94 -14.08
CA ASP A 221 25.07 8.42 -13.06
C ASP A 221 24.74 6.94 -13.36
N LEU A 222 24.47 6.61 -14.63
CA LEU A 222 24.23 5.23 -15.05
C LEU A 222 25.46 4.33 -14.83
N ALA A 223 26.68 4.81 -15.14
CA ALA A 223 27.92 4.07 -14.89
C ALA A 223 28.12 3.82 -13.38
N TRP A 224 27.79 4.80 -12.53
CA TRP A 224 27.84 4.62 -11.07
C TRP A 224 26.84 3.57 -10.61
N LEU A 225 25.57 3.64 -11.04
CA LEU A 225 24.55 2.63 -10.72
C LEU A 225 24.98 1.24 -11.18
N ALA A 226 25.53 1.10 -12.40
CA ALA A 226 26.04 -0.16 -12.91
C ALA A 226 27.16 -0.73 -12.03
N SER A 227 28.08 0.11 -11.54
CA SER A 227 29.20 -0.30 -10.66
C SER A 227 28.74 -0.80 -9.28
N ARG A 228 27.50 -0.45 -8.87
CA ARG A 228 26.89 -0.82 -7.58
C ARG A 228 25.88 -1.96 -7.73
N SER A 229 25.73 -2.48 -8.94
CA SER A 229 24.74 -3.50 -9.29
C SER A 229 25.40 -4.88 -9.42
N ALA A 230 24.72 -5.93 -8.93
CA ALA A 230 25.13 -7.32 -9.10
C ALA A 230 23.92 -8.17 -9.55
N PRO A 231 24.10 -9.17 -10.46
CA PRO A 231 23.01 -10.01 -10.95
C PRO A 231 22.30 -10.73 -9.81
N LEU A 232 20.97 -10.63 -9.76
CA LEU A 232 20.16 -11.26 -8.74
C LEU A 232 20.33 -12.79 -8.79
N PHE A 233 20.53 -13.41 -7.62
CA PHE A 233 20.71 -14.85 -7.42
C PHE A 233 21.96 -15.51 -8.09
N ALA A 234 22.83 -14.75 -8.74
CA ALA A 234 24.18 -15.21 -8.97
C ALA A 234 24.99 -15.14 -7.65
N ASP A 235 26.09 -15.88 -7.56
CA ASP A 235 26.95 -15.86 -6.35
C ASP A 235 27.39 -14.43 -6.00
N SER A 236 27.72 -13.62 -7.01
CA SER A 236 28.05 -12.21 -6.84
C SER A 236 26.88 -11.37 -6.31
N GLY A 237 25.66 -11.71 -6.69
CA GLY A 237 24.44 -11.02 -6.22
C GLY A 237 24.12 -11.37 -4.78
N LEU A 238 24.22 -12.63 -4.39
CA LEU A 238 24.05 -13.06 -3.01
C LEU A 238 25.14 -12.49 -2.11
N ALA A 239 26.40 -12.44 -2.56
CA ALA A 239 27.50 -11.79 -1.84
C ALA A 239 27.26 -10.27 -1.68
N ALA A 240 26.73 -9.60 -2.72
CA ALA A 240 26.34 -8.19 -2.64
C ALA A 240 25.17 -7.97 -1.67
N PHE A 241 24.20 -8.88 -1.64
CA PHE A 241 23.11 -8.86 -0.68
C PHE A 241 23.62 -9.05 0.75
N ASP A 242 24.49 -10.04 0.98
CA ASP A 242 25.11 -10.28 2.29
C ASP A 242 25.91 -9.07 2.78
N SER A 243 26.67 -8.45 1.89
CA SER A 243 27.40 -7.20 2.19
C SER A 243 26.46 -6.03 2.52
N LEU A 244 25.34 -5.92 1.82
CA LEU A 244 24.33 -4.90 2.07
C LEU A 244 23.64 -5.11 3.42
N VAL A 245 23.27 -6.34 3.73
CA VAL A 245 22.63 -6.73 5.00
C VAL A 245 23.61 -6.58 6.17
N GLY A 246 24.85 -7.02 6.02
CA GLY A 246 25.88 -6.94 7.05
C GLY A 246 25.45 -7.55 8.39
N SER A 247 25.67 -6.81 9.47
CA SER A 247 25.30 -7.21 10.84
C SER A 247 23.92 -6.69 11.29
N ALA A 248 23.05 -6.25 10.38
CA ALA A 248 21.77 -5.69 10.74
C ALA A 248 20.90 -6.66 11.55
N THR A 249 20.28 -6.16 12.61
CA THR A 249 19.31 -6.90 13.43
C THR A 249 18.00 -7.10 12.69
N ILE A 250 17.57 -6.10 11.90
CA ILE A 250 16.30 -6.09 11.18
C ILE A 250 16.58 -5.82 9.70
N VAL A 251 16.14 -6.74 8.84
CA VAL A 251 16.19 -6.59 7.37
C VAL A 251 14.76 -6.40 6.88
N GLY A 252 14.44 -5.21 6.37
CA GLY A 252 13.15 -4.91 5.76
C GLY A 252 13.17 -5.19 4.26
N LEU A 253 12.33 -6.11 3.78
CA LEU A 253 12.12 -6.41 2.38
C LEU A 253 10.82 -5.75 1.93
N GLY A 254 10.96 -4.63 1.20
CA GLY A 254 9.86 -3.85 0.66
C GLY A 254 9.29 -4.42 -0.64
N GLU A 255 8.32 -3.72 -1.19
CA GLU A 255 7.77 -3.94 -2.54
C GLU A 255 7.01 -2.70 -2.99
N SER A 256 7.16 -2.34 -4.24
CA SER A 256 6.46 -1.19 -4.82
C SER A 256 5.03 -1.50 -5.27
N THR A 257 4.63 -2.77 -5.26
CA THR A 257 3.27 -3.27 -5.57
C THR A 257 2.96 -4.51 -4.75
N HIS A 258 1.78 -4.60 -4.15
CA HIS A 258 1.40 -5.71 -3.25
C HIS A 258 1.07 -7.05 -3.92
N GLY A 259 1.08 -7.17 -5.21
CA GLY A 259 0.61 -8.38 -5.87
C GLY A 259 1.48 -8.82 -7.04
N THR A 260 2.78 -8.78 -6.90
CA THR A 260 3.75 -9.09 -7.95
C THR A 260 4.41 -10.44 -7.71
N HIS A 261 4.25 -11.35 -8.68
CA HIS A 261 4.77 -12.72 -8.63
C HIS A 261 6.28 -12.75 -8.37
N GLU A 262 7.06 -12.04 -9.17
CA GLU A 262 8.52 -12.04 -9.10
C GLU A 262 9.03 -11.40 -7.81
N PHE A 263 8.31 -10.40 -7.27
CA PHE A 263 8.65 -9.83 -5.97
C PHE A 263 8.47 -10.84 -4.85
N PHE A 264 7.36 -11.55 -4.85
CA PHE A 264 7.05 -12.54 -3.81
C PHE A 264 8.03 -13.72 -3.86
N GLN A 265 8.31 -14.25 -5.06
CA GLN A 265 9.33 -15.28 -5.22
C GLN A 265 10.71 -14.81 -4.77
N THR A 266 11.10 -13.58 -5.15
CA THR A 266 12.39 -13.01 -4.77
C THR A 266 12.50 -12.84 -3.27
N LYS A 267 11.49 -12.26 -2.62
CA LYS A 267 11.47 -12.12 -1.17
C LYS A 267 11.54 -13.47 -0.47
N ALA A 268 10.78 -14.47 -0.90
CA ALA A 268 10.82 -15.82 -0.35
C ALA A 268 12.25 -16.38 -0.40
N ARG A 269 12.91 -16.32 -1.56
CA ARG A 269 14.30 -16.79 -1.73
C ARG A 269 15.31 -16.01 -0.88
N LEU A 270 15.12 -14.67 -0.74
CA LEU A 270 15.99 -13.86 0.13
C LEU A 270 15.75 -14.18 1.61
N VAL A 271 14.51 -14.45 2.04
CA VAL A 271 14.21 -14.93 3.39
C VAL A 271 14.86 -16.28 3.65
N GLU A 272 14.76 -17.23 2.71
CA GLU A 272 15.45 -18.52 2.81
C GLU A 272 16.96 -18.35 2.97
N HIS A 273 17.57 -17.47 2.17
CA HIS A 273 19.00 -17.16 2.25
C HIS A 273 19.36 -16.55 3.62
N LEU A 274 18.59 -15.57 4.10
CA LEU A 274 18.79 -14.95 5.41
C LEU A 274 18.69 -15.96 6.57
N VAL A 275 17.76 -16.91 6.49
CA VAL A 275 17.61 -17.98 7.47
C VAL A 275 18.81 -18.90 7.47
N ARG A 276 19.24 -19.37 6.29
CA ARG A 276 20.33 -20.35 6.11
C ARG A 276 21.70 -19.75 6.42
N MET A 277 21.96 -18.53 5.92
CA MET A 277 23.32 -17.96 5.89
C MET A 277 23.53 -16.86 6.92
N GLN A 278 22.47 -16.14 7.28
CA GLN A 278 22.57 -14.94 8.12
C GLN A 278 21.94 -15.11 9.52
N GLY A 279 21.42 -16.31 9.83
CA GLY A 279 20.90 -16.63 11.16
C GLY A 279 19.59 -15.89 11.53
N VAL A 280 18.77 -15.50 10.56
CA VAL A 280 17.42 -14.99 10.83
C VAL A 280 16.58 -16.07 11.53
N ARG A 281 15.90 -15.68 12.61
CA ARG A 281 15.06 -16.58 13.42
C ARG A 281 13.63 -16.05 13.61
N VAL A 282 13.33 -14.87 13.11
CA VAL A 282 11.96 -14.33 13.04
C VAL A 282 11.72 -13.84 11.61
N PHE A 283 10.67 -14.33 10.99
CA PHE A 283 10.10 -13.80 9.77
C PHE A 283 8.79 -13.08 10.09
N GLY A 284 8.75 -11.77 9.89
CA GLY A 284 7.58 -10.93 10.11
C GLY A 284 6.94 -10.51 8.77
N ILE A 285 5.62 -10.59 8.68
CA ILE A 285 4.85 -10.10 7.52
C ILE A 285 3.85 -9.03 7.98
N GLU A 286 3.50 -8.10 7.10
CA GLU A 286 2.46 -7.10 7.31
C GLU A 286 1.08 -7.77 7.44
N ALA A 287 0.80 -8.30 8.61
CA ALA A 287 -0.44 -8.99 8.96
C ALA A 287 -0.73 -8.82 10.44
N ASN A 288 -1.99 -9.00 10.85
CA ASN A 288 -2.38 -8.93 12.25
C ASN A 288 -1.56 -9.91 13.11
N GLN A 289 -0.88 -9.40 14.14
CA GLN A 289 0.12 -10.13 14.90
C GLN A 289 -0.43 -11.41 15.52
N LEU A 290 -1.55 -11.34 16.22
CA LEU A 290 -2.14 -12.54 16.87
C LEU A 290 -2.78 -13.51 15.87
N ALA A 291 -3.33 -13.01 14.77
CA ALA A 291 -3.86 -13.89 13.73
C ALA A 291 -2.74 -14.73 13.09
N ALA A 292 -1.55 -14.13 12.91
CA ALA A 292 -0.38 -14.82 12.37
C ALA A 292 0.13 -15.96 13.26
N GLU A 293 -0.19 -16.00 14.55
CA GLU A 293 0.17 -17.12 15.45
C GLU A 293 -0.43 -18.46 15.00
N ARG A 294 -1.52 -18.43 14.22
CA ARG A 294 -2.04 -19.65 13.61
C ARG A 294 -1.05 -20.26 12.61
N ILE A 295 -0.41 -19.40 11.80
CA ILE A 295 0.63 -19.82 10.85
C ILE A 295 1.88 -20.23 11.62
N ASN A 296 2.27 -19.47 12.66
CA ASN A 296 3.42 -19.80 13.50
C ASN A 296 3.32 -21.20 14.11
N ARG A 297 2.16 -21.57 14.65
CA ARG A 297 1.93 -22.93 15.17
C ARG A 297 2.08 -24.00 14.06
N PHE A 298 1.54 -23.73 12.88
CA PHE A 298 1.66 -24.64 11.74
C PHE A 298 3.12 -24.82 11.30
N VAL A 299 3.88 -23.76 11.13
CA VAL A 299 5.30 -23.88 10.73
C VAL A 299 6.17 -24.49 11.84
N GLY A 300 5.73 -24.44 13.09
CA GLY A 300 6.33 -25.13 14.24
C GLY A 300 5.97 -26.61 14.35
N GLY A 301 5.26 -27.20 13.39
CA GLY A 301 4.88 -28.63 13.38
C GLY A 301 3.43 -28.89 13.80
N GLY A 302 2.64 -27.85 14.14
CA GLY A 302 1.22 -28.00 14.50
C GLY A 302 0.33 -28.52 13.37
N GLU A 303 -0.89 -28.89 13.72
CA GLU A 303 -1.89 -29.44 12.79
C GLU A 303 -2.44 -28.40 11.80
N GLY A 304 -3.03 -28.87 10.72
CA GLY A 304 -3.68 -28.08 9.68
C GLY A 304 -2.99 -28.19 8.32
N SER A 305 -3.49 -27.41 7.37
CA SER A 305 -2.88 -27.24 6.04
C SER A 305 -2.40 -25.81 5.84
N ALA A 306 -1.34 -25.61 5.07
CA ALA A 306 -0.82 -24.27 4.79
C ALA A 306 -1.88 -23.34 4.17
N PRO A 307 -2.71 -23.76 3.17
CA PRO A 307 -3.78 -22.91 2.64
C PRO A 307 -4.81 -22.49 3.71
N ASP A 308 -5.15 -23.38 4.66
CA ASP A 308 -6.14 -23.05 5.69
C ASP A 308 -5.60 -22.08 6.74
N VAL A 309 -4.35 -22.26 7.17
CA VAL A 309 -3.76 -21.34 8.16
C VAL A 309 -3.50 -19.96 7.58
N MET A 310 -3.23 -19.87 6.28
CA MET A 310 -2.98 -18.60 5.58
C MET A 310 -4.23 -17.73 5.40
N LYS A 311 -5.45 -18.25 5.56
CA LYS A 311 -6.70 -17.46 5.48
C LYS A 311 -6.76 -16.30 6.48
N VAL A 312 -5.89 -16.26 7.48
CA VAL A 312 -5.76 -15.16 8.45
C VAL A 312 -4.98 -13.96 7.91
N LEU A 313 -4.25 -14.13 6.81
CA LEU A 313 -3.50 -13.06 6.17
C LEU A 313 -4.45 -12.10 5.42
N PHE A 314 -3.98 -10.88 5.19
CA PHE A 314 -4.66 -10.00 4.24
C PHE A 314 -4.71 -10.65 2.86
N ARG A 315 -5.78 -10.37 2.12
CA ARG A 315 -6.07 -11.08 0.87
C ARG A 315 -4.91 -11.02 -0.14
N VAL A 316 -4.19 -9.91 -0.19
CA VAL A 316 -3.04 -9.71 -1.08
C VAL A 316 -1.87 -10.67 -0.82
N TRP A 317 -1.78 -11.23 0.41
CA TRP A 317 -0.77 -12.23 0.79
C TRP A 317 -1.25 -13.68 0.63
N ASN A 318 -2.51 -13.90 0.27
CA ASN A 318 -3.07 -15.25 0.13
C ASN A 318 -2.76 -15.80 -1.28
N THR A 319 -1.49 -16.02 -1.55
CA THR A 319 -0.96 -16.39 -2.88
C THR A 319 -0.14 -17.67 -2.83
N GLU A 320 0.08 -18.30 -4.01
CA GLU A 320 0.92 -19.49 -4.14
C GLU A 320 2.36 -19.23 -3.69
N GLU A 321 2.89 -18.04 -3.95
CA GLU A 321 4.27 -17.67 -3.60
C GLU A 321 4.47 -17.60 -2.09
N VAL A 322 3.52 -17.00 -1.36
CA VAL A 322 3.57 -16.94 0.11
C VAL A 322 3.30 -18.33 0.70
N LEU A 323 2.41 -19.13 0.07
CA LEU A 323 2.18 -20.53 0.45
C LEU A 323 3.49 -21.34 0.41
N GLN A 324 4.25 -21.24 -0.67
CA GLN A 324 5.53 -21.93 -0.82
C GLN A 324 6.51 -21.55 0.30
N LEU A 325 6.58 -20.26 0.67
CA LEU A 325 7.41 -19.83 1.79
C LEU A 325 6.93 -20.41 3.14
N VAL A 326 5.63 -20.46 3.40
CA VAL A 326 5.06 -21.03 4.63
C VAL A 326 5.37 -22.54 4.72
N GLU A 327 5.24 -23.28 3.61
CA GLU A 327 5.58 -24.69 3.54
C GLU A 327 7.09 -24.93 3.70
N TRP A 328 7.91 -24.07 3.10
CA TRP A 328 9.35 -24.11 3.27
C TRP A 328 9.75 -23.87 4.74
N LEU A 329 9.17 -22.85 5.41
CA LEU A 329 9.43 -22.56 6.82
C LEU A 329 9.07 -23.75 7.71
N ARG A 330 7.94 -24.44 7.43
CA ARG A 330 7.57 -25.66 8.14
C ARG A 330 8.62 -26.76 7.93
N THR A 331 9.03 -26.99 6.70
CA THR A 331 10.05 -28.00 6.37
C THR A 331 11.38 -27.70 7.06
N TRP A 332 11.80 -26.43 7.04
CA TRP A 332 12.99 -25.97 7.74
C TRP A 332 12.91 -26.23 9.24
N ASN A 333 11.82 -25.81 9.90
CA ASN A 333 11.66 -25.92 11.35
C ASN A 333 11.65 -27.38 11.82
N LEU A 334 10.99 -28.25 11.08
CA LEU A 334 10.98 -29.69 11.40
C LEU A 334 12.36 -30.34 11.26
N ALA A 335 13.17 -29.86 10.32
CA ALA A 335 14.53 -30.36 10.10
C ALA A 335 15.57 -29.71 11.03
N HIS A 336 15.28 -28.53 11.60
CA HIS A 336 16.23 -27.74 12.41
C HIS A 336 15.61 -27.23 13.70
N PRO A 337 15.28 -28.12 14.68
CA PRO A 337 14.59 -27.74 15.92
C PRO A 337 15.37 -26.72 16.76
N ASP A 338 16.72 -26.73 16.67
CA ASP A 338 17.58 -25.77 17.39
C ASP A 338 17.73 -24.42 16.66
N ALA A 339 17.21 -24.32 15.43
CA ALA A 339 17.31 -23.15 14.57
C ALA A 339 15.97 -22.78 13.94
N MET A 340 14.88 -23.00 14.66
CA MET A 340 13.53 -22.70 14.19
C MET A 340 13.35 -21.23 13.88
N VAL A 341 12.56 -20.95 12.85
CA VAL A 341 12.14 -19.62 12.44
C VAL A 341 10.68 -19.41 12.88
N ARG A 342 10.46 -18.37 13.67
CA ARG A 342 9.12 -17.92 14.04
C ARG A 342 8.48 -17.18 12.87
N PHE A 343 7.26 -17.55 12.48
CA PHE A 343 6.39 -16.74 11.63
C PHE A 343 5.63 -15.73 12.48
N ALA A 344 5.65 -14.45 12.15
CA ALA A 344 4.99 -13.41 12.93
C ALA A 344 4.25 -12.40 12.03
N GLY A 345 3.18 -11.81 12.56
CA GLY A 345 2.64 -10.56 12.08
C GLY A 345 3.15 -9.39 12.93
N PHE A 346 2.98 -8.16 12.45
CA PHE A 346 3.31 -6.95 13.23
C PHE A 346 2.24 -5.85 13.11
N ASP A 347 1.15 -6.08 12.39
CA ASP A 347 0.00 -5.19 12.29
C ASP A 347 -1.05 -5.45 13.39
N MET A 348 -1.98 -4.50 13.61
CA MET A 348 -2.90 -4.51 14.74
C MET A 348 -4.35 -4.12 14.38
N GLN A 349 -4.77 -4.26 13.13
CA GLN A 349 -6.08 -3.78 12.68
C GLN A 349 -7.29 -4.58 13.24
N ASP A 350 -7.05 -5.77 13.80
CA ASP A 350 -8.07 -6.63 14.40
C ASP A 350 -8.13 -6.44 15.93
N HIS A 351 -9.28 -6.03 16.46
CA HIS A 351 -9.50 -5.86 17.89
C HIS A 351 -10.07 -7.10 18.59
N ARG A 352 -10.68 -8.03 17.83
CA ARG A 352 -11.37 -9.20 18.39
C ARG A 352 -10.42 -10.31 18.80
N THR A 353 -9.52 -10.72 17.91
CA THR A 353 -8.55 -11.78 18.21
C THR A 353 -7.70 -11.47 19.46
N PRO A 354 -7.17 -10.22 19.64
CA PRO A 354 -6.51 -9.84 20.88
C PRO A 354 -7.38 -9.94 22.12
N ALA A 355 -8.63 -9.48 22.04
CA ALA A 355 -9.56 -9.55 23.16
C ALA A 355 -9.90 -11.01 23.55
N ASP A 356 -10.20 -11.86 22.56
CA ASP A 356 -10.50 -13.28 22.78
C ASP A 356 -9.30 -14.02 23.40
N THR A 357 -8.09 -13.74 22.89
CA THR A 357 -6.84 -14.34 23.41
C THR A 357 -6.60 -13.93 24.86
N LEU A 358 -6.73 -12.65 25.16
CA LEU A 358 -6.59 -12.14 26.52
C LEU A 358 -7.65 -12.72 27.45
N ARG A 359 -8.92 -12.75 27.04
CA ARG A 359 -10.00 -13.31 27.84
C ARG A 359 -9.79 -14.79 28.14
N ALA A 360 -9.30 -15.58 27.18
CA ALA A 360 -8.97 -16.98 27.39
C ALA A 360 -7.82 -17.16 28.40
N PHE A 361 -6.82 -16.27 28.40
CA PHE A 361 -5.78 -16.25 29.43
C PHE A 361 -6.36 -15.92 30.80
N LEU A 362 -7.16 -14.85 30.92
CA LEU A 362 -7.75 -14.41 32.18
C LEU A 362 -8.64 -15.47 32.82
N LEU A 363 -9.43 -16.20 32.04
CA LEU A 363 -10.26 -17.30 32.54
C LEU A 363 -9.45 -18.41 33.24
N ARG A 364 -8.18 -18.60 32.85
CA ARG A 364 -7.30 -19.60 33.46
C ARG A 364 -6.47 -19.04 34.58
N ALA A 365 -5.87 -17.86 34.39
CA ALA A 365 -4.85 -17.31 35.27
C ALA A 365 -5.39 -16.37 36.35
N GLU A 366 -6.49 -15.64 36.06
CA GLU A 366 -7.10 -14.66 36.97
C GLU A 366 -8.62 -14.51 36.70
N PRO A 367 -9.45 -15.53 37.02
CA PRO A 367 -10.89 -15.52 36.74
C PRO A 367 -11.64 -14.33 37.34
N SER A 368 -11.17 -13.79 38.47
CA SER A 368 -11.74 -12.61 39.12
C SER A 368 -11.63 -11.35 38.28
N PHE A 369 -10.66 -11.29 37.33
CA PHE A 369 -10.46 -10.14 36.47
C PHE A 369 -11.44 -10.12 35.26
N VAL A 370 -12.09 -11.24 34.91
CA VAL A 370 -12.92 -11.38 33.71
C VAL A 370 -14.09 -10.38 33.71
N THR A 371 -14.77 -10.18 34.85
CA THR A 371 -15.86 -9.20 34.94
C THR A 371 -15.36 -7.79 34.63
N ARG A 372 -14.19 -7.42 35.14
CA ARG A 372 -13.54 -6.13 34.85
C ARG A 372 -13.20 -6.00 33.36
N PHE A 373 -12.58 -7.05 32.79
CA PHE A 373 -12.28 -7.12 31.36
C PHE A 373 -13.55 -6.91 30.51
N ASP A 374 -14.62 -7.69 30.78
CA ASP A 374 -15.87 -7.62 30.02
C ASP A 374 -16.52 -6.21 30.12
N SER A 375 -16.39 -5.52 31.25
CA SER A 375 -16.88 -4.15 31.43
C SER A 375 -16.11 -3.11 30.61
N LEU A 376 -14.79 -3.32 30.43
CA LEU A 376 -13.92 -2.38 29.70
C LEU A 376 -13.94 -2.58 28.18
N THR A 377 -14.31 -3.77 27.71
CA THR A 377 -14.17 -4.15 26.29
C THR A 377 -15.50 -4.39 25.59
N GLY A 378 -16.56 -4.77 26.33
CA GLY A 378 -17.79 -5.32 25.76
C GLY A 378 -18.54 -4.38 24.83
N GLU A 379 -18.52 -3.08 25.04
CA GLU A 379 -19.19 -2.13 24.16
C GLU A 379 -18.50 -2.02 22.80
N TYR A 380 -17.18 -1.84 22.77
CA TYR A 380 -16.41 -1.76 21.54
C TYR A 380 -16.38 -3.10 20.77
N LEU A 381 -16.33 -4.25 21.45
CA LEU A 381 -16.36 -5.58 20.83
C LEU A 381 -17.68 -5.88 20.08
N ARG A 382 -18.77 -5.21 20.43
CA ARG A 382 -20.05 -5.34 19.69
C ARG A 382 -20.05 -4.58 18.37
N GLN A 383 -19.10 -3.67 18.16
CA GLN A 383 -19.02 -2.88 16.94
C GLN A 383 -18.40 -3.68 15.77
N PRO A 384 -18.68 -3.31 14.51
CA PRO A 384 -17.98 -3.85 13.36
C PRO A 384 -16.49 -3.53 13.43
N ARG A 385 -15.66 -4.24 12.67
CA ARG A 385 -14.18 -4.05 12.66
C ARG A 385 -13.75 -2.62 12.34
N SER A 386 -14.50 -1.92 11.49
CA SER A 386 -14.30 -0.49 11.24
C SER A 386 -15.45 0.27 11.90
N ALA A 387 -15.17 1.18 12.83
CA ALA A 387 -16.18 2.07 13.36
C ALA A 387 -16.72 2.95 12.23
N THR A 388 -18.04 2.95 12.08
CA THR A 388 -18.67 3.77 11.05
C THR A 388 -18.58 5.26 11.44
N PRO A 389 -18.44 6.17 10.47
CA PRO A 389 -18.51 7.62 10.73
C PRO A 389 -19.80 8.08 11.40
N SER A 390 -20.81 7.20 11.51
CA SER A 390 -22.09 7.49 12.18
C SER A 390 -22.03 7.48 13.72
N ILE A 391 -20.95 6.96 14.32
CA ILE A 391 -20.81 6.90 15.77
C ILE A 391 -20.26 8.24 16.27
N PRO A 392 -20.92 8.89 17.26
CA PRO A 392 -20.45 10.16 17.79
C PRO A 392 -19.01 10.08 18.32
N ASP A 393 -18.25 11.15 18.11
CA ASP A 393 -16.84 11.25 18.54
C ASP A 393 -16.68 11.03 20.04
N SER A 394 -17.61 11.51 20.86
CA SER A 394 -17.60 11.30 22.31
C SER A 394 -17.71 9.82 22.70
N VAL A 395 -18.48 9.03 21.97
CA VAL A 395 -18.60 7.58 22.19
C VAL A 395 -17.32 6.89 21.80
N ARG A 396 -16.76 7.23 20.62
CA ARG A 396 -15.48 6.69 20.14
C ARG A 396 -14.33 7.03 21.08
N ALA A 397 -14.26 8.26 21.57
CA ALA A 397 -13.28 8.68 22.58
C ALA A 397 -13.44 7.87 23.89
N GLY A 398 -14.68 7.56 24.29
CA GLY A 398 -14.95 6.68 25.43
C GLY A 398 -14.34 5.28 25.25
N TRP A 399 -14.49 4.67 24.09
CA TRP A 399 -13.89 3.35 23.81
C TRP A 399 -12.35 3.38 23.85
N LEU A 400 -11.73 4.45 23.38
CA LEU A 400 -10.27 4.62 23.48
C LEU A 400 -9.83 4.67 24.94
N LEU A 401 -10.51 5.44 25.79
CA LEU A 401 -10.21 5.52 27.23
C LEU A 401 -10.36 4.17 27.91
N LEU A 402 -11.42 3.40 27.60
CA LEU A 402 -11.63 2.07 28.14
C LEU A 402 -10.55 1.07 27.68
N ALA A 403 -10.12 1.15 26.43
CA ALA A 403 -9.02 0.32 25.90
C ALA A 403 -7.67 0.64 26.57
N GLU A 404 -7.37 1.93 26.80
CA GLU A 404 -6.18 2.36 27.56
C GLU A 404 -6.23 1.85 29.00
N GLN A 405 -7.39 1.97 29.66
CA GLN A 405 -7.59 1.48 31.03
C GLN A 405 -7.40 -0.03 31.10
N MET A 406 -7.98 -0.78 30.17
CA MET A 406 -7.85 -2.23 30.10
C MET A 406 -6.37 -2.65 29.97
N TRP A 407 -5.62 -1.98 29.07
CA TRP A 407 -4.19 -2.25 28.92
C TRP A 407 -3.40 -1.91 30.20
N ALA A 408 -3.70 -0.77 30.83
CA ALA A 408 -3.04 -0.35 32.06
C ALA A 408 -3.28 -1.35 33.20
N ASP A 409 -4.53 -1.81 33.37
CA ASP A 409 -4.91 -2.79 34.39
C ASP A 409 -4.18 -4.14 34.16
N VAL A 410 -4.16 -4.65 32.92
CA VAL A 410 -3.46 -5.90 32.57
C VAL A 410 -1.95 -5.77 32.79
N ASN A 411 -1.36 -4.66 32.37
CA ASN A 411 0.08 -4.42 32.52
C ASN A 411 0.49 -4.31 34.00
N ALA A 412 -0.37 -3.78 34.86
CA ALA A 412 -0.14 -3.73 36.31
C ALA A 412 -0.08 -5.13 36.98
N GLU A 413 -0.85 -6.09 36.44
CA GLU A 413 -0.86 -7.47 36.97
C GLU A 413 0.31 -8.33 36.45
N ARG A 414 1.02 -7.90 35.39
CA ARG A 414 2.10 -8.64 34.73
C ARG A 414 3.12 -9.20 35.70
N GLY A 415 3.59 -8.39 36.65
CA GLY A 415 4.59 -8.81 37.66
C GLY A 415 4.11 -9.93 38.56
N LYS A 416 2.82 -9.88 38.98
CA LYS A 416 2.21 -10.92 39.83
C LYS A 416 2.04 -12.22 39.04
N TRP A 417 1.63 -12.14 37.76
CA TRP A 417 1.48 -13.34 36.92
C TRP A 417 2.82 -13.99 36.61
N LEU A 418 3.87 -13.20 36.32
CA LEU A 418 5.23 -13.71 36.11
C LEU A 418 5.80 -14.38 37.40
N ALA A 419 5.51 -13.84 38.59
CA ALA A 419 5.93 -14.43 39.82
C ALA A 419 5.26 -15.79 40.12
N ARG A 420 4.09 -16.06 39.51
CA ARG A 420 3.37 -17.35 39.61
C ARG A 420 3.76 -18.32 38.49
N ALA A 421 4.44 -17.86 37.45
CA ALA A 421 4.84 -18.68 36.30
C ALA A 421 5.86 -19.74 36.76
N SER A 422 5.56 -21.01 36.49
CA SER A 422 6.37 -22.16 36.92
C SER A 422 7.29 -22.67 35.79
N SER A 423 7.07 -22.20 34.56
CA SER A 423 7.81 -22.60 33.37
C SER A 423 8.11 -21.41 32.46
N ARG A 424 8.99 -21.64 31.47
CA ARG A 424 9.24 -20.67 30.39
C ARG A 424 7.98 -20.47 29.56
N GLU A 425 7.17 -21.50 29.36
CA GLU A 425 5.91 -21.45 28.62
C GLU A 425 4.87 -20.60 29.37
N ASP A 426 4.76 -20.76 30.71
CA ASP A 426 3.88 -19.90 31.52
C ASP A 426 4.30 -18.43 31.40
N SER A 427 5.60 -18.15 31.53
CA SER A 427 6.11 -16.79 31.36
C SER A 427 5.82 -16.21 29.99
N ALA A 428 6.01 -16.98 28.93
CA ALA A 428 5.66 -16.59 27.57
C ALA A 428 4.14 -16.34 27.41
N SER A 429 3.30 -17.16 28.06
CA SER A 429 1.84 -16.96 28.05
C SER A 429 1.43 -15.64 28.72
N VAL A 430 2.11 -15.23 29.80
CA VAL A 430 1.90 -13.92 30.43
C VAL A 430 2.31 -12.78 29.49
N GLU A 431 3.47 -12.86 28.84
CA GLU A 431 3.93 -11.83 27.91
C GLU A 431 2.96 -11.69 26.72
N TRP A 432 2.43 -12.81 26.23
CA TRP A 432 1.41 -12.79 25.19
C TRP A 432 0.07 -12.21 25.65
N ALA A 433 -0.33 -12.41 26.90
CA ALA A 433 -1.53 -11.79 27.47
C ALA A 433 -1.38 -10.26 27.54
N VAL A 434 -0.23 -9.77 28.01
CA VAL A 434 0.09 -8.34 28.04
C VAL A 434 0.14 -7.76 26.61
N GLN A 435 0.79 -8.46 25.67
CA GLN A 435 0.82 -8.02 24.27
C GLN A 435 -0.58 -8.05 23.64
N SER A 436 -1.45 -9.00 24.00
CA SER A 436 -2.83 -9.03 23.53
C SER A 436 -3.62 -7.79 24.00
N ALA A 437 -3.44 -7.39 25.27
CA ALA A 437 -4.01 -6.15 25.78
C ALA A 437 -3.50 -4.92 25.01
N ASN A 438 -2.19 -4.89 24.73
CA ASN A 438 -1.59 -3.82 23.94
C ASN A 438 -2.12 -3.78 22.50
N LEU A 439 -2.24 -4.93 21.83
CA LEU A 439 -2.78 -5.02 20.46
C LEU A 439 -4.26 -4.62 20.38
N TYR A 440 -5.06 -4.96 21.40
CA TYR A 440 -6.44 -4.49 21.50
C TYR A 440 -6.50 -2.96 21.60
N ARG A 441 -5.67 -2.36 22.47
CA ARG A 441 -5.54 -0.92 22.59
C ARG A 441 -5.09 -0.26 21.28
N GLN A 442 -4.08 -0.84 20.62
CA GLN A 442 -3.59 -0.36 19.33
C GLN A 442 -4.67 -0.43 18.25
N ALA A 443 -5.44 -1.53 18.20
CA ALA A 443 -6.57 -1.68 17.28
C ALA A 443 -7.65 -0.63 17.55
N ALA A 444 -7.94 -0.32 18.81
CA ALA A 444 -8.87 0.76 19.16
C ALA A 444 -8.35 2.12 18.67
N ARG A 445 -7.08 2.44 18.89
CA ARG A 445 -6.46 3.68 18.37
C ARG A 445 -6.56 3.78 16.86
N PHE A 446 -6.26 2.72 16.13
CA PHE A 446 -6.32 2.68 14.67
C PHE A 446 -7.76 2.76 14.14
N ASN A 447 -8.70 1.92 14.64
CA ASN A 447 -10.05 1.80 14.09
C ASN A 447 -11.02 2.90 14.58
N VAL A 448 -10.78 3.44 15.77
CA VAL A 448 -11.69 4.36 16.46
C VAL A 448 -11.06 5.74 16.60
N GLY A 449 -9.76 5.84 16.42
CA GLY A 449 -8.99 7.08 16.54
C GLY A 449 -9.52 8.18 15.64
N LEU A 450 -9.70 9.36 16.24
CA LEU A 450 -10.31 10.53 15.58
C LEU A 450 -9.37 11.20 14.57
N ASN A 451 -8.05 10.91 14.64
CA ASN A 451 -7.01 11.34 13.69
C ASN A 451 -5.83 10.38 13.85
N SER A 452 -5.82 9.27 13.12
CA SER A 452 -4.80 8.24 13.36
C SER A 452 -3.79 8.09 12.21
N PRO A 453 -2.68 8.86 12.22
CA PRO A 453 -1.48 8.51 11.46
C PRO A 453 -0.60 7.47 12.18
N GLU A 454 -1.08 6.86 13.28
CA GLU A 454 -0.24 6.10 14.22
C GLU A 454 0.05 4.65 13.80
N ARG A 455 -0.61 4.07 12.77
CA ARG A 455 -0.46 2.65 12.39
C ARG A 455 1.01 2.23 12.25
N ASP A 456 1.81 3.04 11.59
CA ASP A 456 3.23 2.73 11.34
C ASP A 456 4.08 2.76 12.63
N SER A 457 3.84 3.70 13.53
CA SER A 457 4.51 3.74 14.83
C SER A 457 4.15 2.54 15.70
N LEU A 458 2.89 2.10 15.63
CA LEU A 458 2.40 0.92 16.35
C LEU A 458 2.99 -0.36 15.76
N MET A 459 3.07 -0.48 14.41
CA MET A 459 3.76 -1.59 13.74
C MET A 459 5.24 -1.63 14.13
N ALA A 460 5.95 -0.48 14.16
CA ALA A 460 7.34 -0.41 14.60
C ALA A 460 7.51 -0.90 16.05
N SER A 461 6.59 -0.53 16.94
CA SER A 461 6.59 -1.00 18.33
C SER A 461 6.38 -2.52 18.40
N ASN A 462 5.50 -3.08 17.56
CA ASN A 462 5.27 -4.52 17.48
C ASN A 462 6.50 -5.26 16.93
N VAL A 463 7.19 -4.72 15.92
CA VAL A 463 8.47 -5.26 15.44
C VAL A 463 9.52 -5.26 16.56
N SER A 464 9.64 -4.16 17.32
CA SER A 464 10.57 -4.08 18.46
C SER A 464 10.23 -5.11 19.54
N TRP A 465 8.95 -5.34 19.81
CA TRP A 465 8.51 -6.40 20.72
C TRP A 465 8.93 -7.79 20.20
N LEU A 466 8.80 -8.08 18.89
CA LEU A 466 9.27 -9.34 18.30
C LEU A 466 10.79 -9.52 18.46
N VAL A 467 11.58 -8.45 18.24
CA VAL A 467 13.04 -8.48 18.44
C VAL A 467 13.38 -8.80 19.89
N MET A 468 12.70 -8.17 20.86
CA MET A 468 12.90 -8.45 22.28
C MET A 468 12.56 -9.90 22.64
N GLN A 469 11.44 -10.43 22.14
CA GLN A 469 11.02 -11.81 22.38
C GLN A 469 11.97 -12.84 21.76
N ALA A 470 12.59 -12.53 20.66
CA ALA A 470 13.56 -13.40 19.99
C ALA A 470 14.90 -13.51 20.76
N GLY A 471 15.17 -12.56 21.65
CA GLY A 471 16.36 -12.56 22.51
C GLY A 471 17.58 -11.89 21.88
N ALA A 472 18.65 -11.79 22.68
CA ALA A 472 19.87 -11.11 22.28
C ALA A 472 20.55 -11.80 21.08
N GLY A 473 20.95 -11.01 20.09
CA GLY A 473 21.60 -11.49 18.85
C GLY A 473 20.67 -12.10 17.81
N ALA A 474 19.36 -12.18 18.08
CA ALA A 474 18.39 -12.65 17.08
C ALA A 474 18.25 -11.64 15.94
N ARG A 475 18.09 -12.17 14.74
CA ARG A 475 17.88 -11.37 13.50
C ARG A 475 16.47 -11.60 12.98
N VAL A 476 15.90 -10.53 12.43
CA VAL A 476 14.51 -10.47 11.95
C VAL A 476 14.48 -10.06 10.48
N ALA A 477 13.73 -10.79 9.66
CA ALA A 477 13.38 -10.38 8.30
C ALA A 477 11.93 -9.90 8.28
N LEU A 478 11.67 -8.74 7.69
CA LEU A 478 10.34 -8.16 7.55
C LEU A 478 9.92 -8.15 6.08
N TRP A 479 8.64 -8.41 5.84
CA TRP A 479 7.98 -8.32 4.54
C TRP A 479 6.79 -7.37 4.65
N ALA A 480 6.86 -6.24 3.98
CA ALA A 480 5.78 -5.26 3.89
C ALA A 480 5.88 -4.46 2.59
N HIS A 481 4.93 -3.55 2.38
CA HIS A 481 5.01 -2.55 1.33
C HIS A 481 6.16 -1.56 1.58
N ASP A 482 6.71 -1.01 0.51
CA ASP A 482 7.82 -0.02 0.56
C ASP A 482 7.52 1.17 1.48
N VAL A 483 6.28 1.65 1.52
CA VAL A 483 5.84 2.72 2.43
C VAL A 483 6.18 2.40 3.88
N HIS A 484 5.89 1.17 4.32
CA HIS A 484 6.12 0.78 5.70
C HIS A 484 7.58 0.47 6.00
N ILE A 485 8.32 -0.04 4.98
CA ILE A 485 9.74 -0.39 5.12
C ILE A 485 10.66 0.84 5.03
N SER A 486 10.25 1.88 4.33
CA SER A 486 11.04 3.10 4.11
C SER A 486 11.58 3.71 5.40
N ALA A 487 12.88 4.04 5.40
CA ALA A 487 13.56 4.72 6.51
C ALA A 487 13.48 6.26 6.42
N GLY A 488 12.87 6.80 5.38
CA GLY A 488 12.77 8.25 5.15
C GLY A 488 12.09 8.97 6.30
N GLY A 489 12.59 10.16 6.61
CA GLY A 489 12.10 10.97 7.71
C GLY A 489 12.21 12.47 7.44
N ASP A 490 12.65 12.84 6.25
CA ASP A 490 12.80 14.23 5.82
C ASP A 490 11.52 14.68 5.10
N PRO A 491 10.78 15.67 5.62
CA PRO A 491 9.49 16.08 5.05
C PRO A 491 9.60 16.67 3.64
N VAL A 492 10.80 17.07 3.21
CA VAL A 492 11.05 17.64 1.86
C VAL A 492 11.56 16.60 0.88
N ARG A 493 12.33 15.61 1.37
CA ARG A 493 13.07 14.65 0.55
C ARG A 493 12.54 13.23 0.61
N SER A 494 11.61 12.93 1.51
CA SER A 494 10.93 11.65 1.63
C SER A 494 9.54 11.70 1.01
N PHE A 495 9.04 10.57 0.50
CA PHE A 495 7.68 10.48 -0.03
C PHE A 495 6.61 10.50 1.07
N ASN A 496 7.02 10.43 2.31
CA ASN A 496 6.16 10.55 3.49
C ASN A 496 6.82 11.45 4.54
N SER A 497 6.03 11.97 5.47
CA SER A 497 6.44 12.91 6.51
C SER A 497 7.29 12.32 7.65
N GLY A 498 7.91 11.14 7.48
CA GLY A 498 8.76 10.49 8.48
C GLY A 498 8.00 9.74 9.57
N ALA A 499 6.74 9.43 9.33
CA ALA A 499 5.87 8.69 10.26
C ALA A 499 5.76 7.19 9.93
N GLN A 500 6.56 6.68 8.99
CA GLN A 500 6.56 5.27 8.58
C GLN A 500 7.22 4.37 9.61
N MET A 501 6.84 3.09 9.60
CA MET A 501 7.43 2.05 10.43
C MET A 501 8.96 2.03 10.31
N GLY A 502 9.49 2.02 9.09
CA GLY A 502 10.94 2.00 8.84
C GLY A 502 11.67 3.23 9.36
N ALA A 503 11.06 4.42 9.35
CA ALA A 503 11.63 5.64 9.93
C ALA A 503 11.76 5.52 11.47
N TYR A 504 10.78 4.90 12.14
CA TYR A 504 10.89 4.58 13.58
C TYR A 504 11.97 3.53 13.83
N LEU A 505 12.00 2.45 13.04
CA LEU A 505 13.02 1.42 13.16
C LEU A 505 14.43 1.96 12.93
N ARG A 506 14.62 2.85 11.94
CA ARG A 506 15.91 3.52 11.69
C ARG A 506 16.32 4.39 12.88
N ARG A 507 15.40 5.14 13.49
CA ARG A 507 15.70 5.95 14.69
C ARG A 507 16.10 5.10 15.89
N TRP A 508 15.48 3.93 16.08
CA TRP A 508 15.72 3.09 17.26
C TRP A 508 16.92 2.15 17.08
N TYR A 509 17.15 1.64 15.88
CA TYR A 509 18.18 0.64 15.59
C TYR A 509 19.37 1.16 14.78
N GLY A 510 19.30 2.39 14.24
CA GLY A 510 20.36 2.97 13.42
C GLY A 510 20.73 2.06 12.24
N ASP A 511 22.02 1.74 12.12
CA ASP A 511 22.55 0.79 11.14
C ASP A 511 22.11 -0.67 11.38
N GLY A 512 21.51 -0.97 12.50
CA GLY A 512 20.87 -2.26 12.78
C GLY A 512 19.57 -2.50 12.02
N TYR A 513 19.01 -1.48 11.34
CA TYR A 513 17.88 -1.61 10.43
C TYR A 513 18.33 -1.43 8.97
N ARG A 514 17.93 -2.36 8.10
CA ARG A 514 18.33 -2.39 6.69
C ARG A 514 17.12 -2.51 5.76
N PRO A 515 16.54 -1.39 5.28
CA PRO A 515 15.44 -1.40 4.32
C PRO A 515 15.96 -1.64 2.89
N ILE A 516 15.31 -2.55 2.19
CA ILE A 516 15.60 -2.94 0.81
C ILE A 516 14.28 -2.95 0.04
N SER A 517 14.15 -2.09 -0.98
CA SER A 517 12.97 -2.00 -1.83
C SER A 517 13.04 -3.02 -2.98
N LEU A 518 11.89 -3.47 -3.46
CA LEU A 518 11.76 -4.21 -4.70
C LEU A 518 11.01 -3.37 -5.73
N LEU A 519 11.66 -3.06 -6.84
CA LEU A 519 11.17 -2.17 -7.90
C LEU A 519 11.05 -2.89 -9.23
N THR A 520 10.11 -2.45 -10.07
CA THR A 520 9.94 -2.90 -11.45
C THR A 520 9.79 -1.72 -12.41
N TRP A 521 10.30 -1.89 -13.64
CA TRP A 521 10.08 -0.89 -14.68
C TRP A 521 8.65 -0.94 -15.21
N ASP A 522 8.18 -2.15 -15.63
CA ASP A 522 6.83 -2.35 -16.13
C ASP A 522 6.30 -3.77 -15.86
N GLY A 523 5.13 -4.08 -16.41
CA GLY A 523 4.52 -5.40 -16.36
C GLY A 523 3.09 -5.37 -15.83
N ALA A 524 2.79 -6.28 -14.91
CA ALA A 524 1.49 -6.38 -14.29
C ALA A 524 1.59 -6.86 -12.83
N TYR A 525 0.54 -6.62 -12.06
CA TYR A 525 0.43 -7.03 -10.66
C TYR A 525 -1.03 -7.33 -10.30
N SER A 526 -1.25 -8.10 -9.25
CA SER A 526 -2.58 -8.30 -8.66
C SER A 526 -2.87 -7.21 -7.64
N ALA A 527 -4.06 -6.61 -7.69
CA ALA A 527 -4.50 -5.64 -6.69
C ALA A 527 -6.02 -5.72 -6.52
N THR A 528 -6.56 -5.11 -5.47
CA THR A 528 -8.02 -4.92 -5.38
C THR A 528 -8.47 -3.81 -6.33
N VAL A 529 -9.71 -3.88 -6.79
CA VAL A 529 -10.31 -2.82 -7.61
C VAL A 529 -10.27 -1.49 -6.87
N SER A 530 -10.62 -1.49 -5.58
CA SER A 530 -10.57 -0.33 -4.68
C SER A 530 -10.48 -0.78 -3.23
N PHE A 531 -10.46 0.16 -2.29
CA PHE A 531 -10.51 -0.17 -0.85
C PHE A 531 -11.88 -0.67 -0.37
N THR A 532 -12.92 -0.45 -1.15
CA THR A 532 -14.28 -0.93 -0.88
C THR A 532 -14.69 -2.11 -1.75
N ASP A 533 -14.10 -2.23 -2.94
CA ASP A 533 -14.28 -3.39 -3.82
C ASP A 533 -13.03 -4.28 -3.75
N HIS A 534 -13.11 -5.28 -2.89
CA HIS A 534 -12.00 -6.20 -2.62
C HIS A 534 -11.82 -7.31 -3.66
N ARG A 535 -12.48 -7.23 -4.83
CA ARG A 535 -12.18 -8.16 -5.93
C ARG A 535 -10.77 -7.94 -6.41
N ILE A 536 -10.01 -9.02 -6.51
CA ILE A 536 -8.66 -8.96 -7.06
C ILE A 536 -8.75 -8.91 -8.60
N ILE A 537 -8.01 -7.99 -9.18
CA ILE A 537 -7.83 -7.84 -10.63
C ILE A 537 -6.34 -7.89 -10.98
N GLU A 538 -6.07 -8.20 -12.23
CA GLU A 538 -4.75 -7.98 -12.83
C GLU A 538 -4.68 -6.53 -13.29
N ALA A 539 -3.72 -5.78 -12.77
CA ALA A 539 -3.51 -4.38 -13.07
C ALA A 539 -2.20 -4.19 -13.83
N VAL A 540 -2.15 -3.21 -14.71
CA VAL A 540 -0.97 -2.88 -15.52
C VAL A 540 -0.01 -2.03 -14.70
N ALA A 541 1.25 -2.45 -14.59
CA ALA A 541 2.34 -1.63 -14.13
C ALA A 541 2.92 -0.87 -15.33
N PHE A 542 2.53 0.39 -15.52
CA PHE A 542 3.03 1.21 -16.62
C PHE A 542 4.54 1.45 -16.52
N PRO A 543 5.26 1.62 -17.66
CA PRO A 543 6.69 1.90 -17.64
C PRO A 543 7.06 3.06 -16.73
N GLY A 544 8.11 2.86 -15.92
CA GLY A 544 8.66 3.92 -15.07
C GLY A 544 9.18 5.09 -15.91
N PRO A 545 8.92 6.35 -15.51
CA PRO A 545 9.39 7.50 -16.24
C PRO A 545 10.93 7.56 -16.27
N PRO A 546 11.55 8.15 -17.30
CA PRO A 546 13.00 8.11 -17.48
C PRO A 546 13.80 8.81 -16.38
N ASN A 547 13.16 9.67 -15.59
CA ASN A 547 13.73 10.34 -14.42
C ASN A 547 13.48 9.61 -13.09
N SER A 548 12.81 8.46 -13.10
CA SER A 548 12.68 7.58 -11.94
C SER A 548 13.91 6.67 -11.79
N LEU A 549 14.04 6.04 -10.62
CA LEU A 549 15.08 5.03 -10.43
C LEU A 549 14.81 3.80 -11.30
N GLU A 550 13.56 3.40 -11.45
CA GLU A 550 13.14 2.27 -12.29
C GLU A 550 13.51 2.51 -13.76
N GLY A 551 13.26 3.71 -14.30
CA GLY A 551 13.65 4.09 -15.66
C GLY A 551 15.17 4.10 -15.84
N ALA A 552 15.93 4.58 -14.83
CA ALA A 552 17.38 4.54 -14.83
C ALA A 552 17.90 3.10 -14.84
N LEU A 553 17.37 2.23 -13.96
CA LEU A 553 17.79 0.84 -13.84
C LEU A 553 17.40 0.02 -15.07
N HIS A 554 16.26 0.29 -15.69
CA HIS A 554 15.86 -0.31 -16.97
C HIS A 554 16.88 -0.03 -18.08
N SER A 555 17.45 1.18 -18.11
CA SER A 555 18.44 1.56 -19.14
C SER A 555 19.83 0.92 -18.96
N LEU A 556 20.09 0.25 -17.82
CA LEU A 556 21.34 -0.47 -17.60
C LEU A 556 21.41 -1.74 -18.45
N ARG A 557 22.58 -2.01 -19.04
CA ARG A 557 22.83 -3.29 -19.74
C ARG A 557 22.85 -4.42 -18.73
N ARG A 558 22.07 -5.46 -18.98
CA ARG A 558 21.97 -6.66 -18.15
C ARG A 558 22.71 -7.83 -18.77
N PRO A 559 23.31 -8.71 -17.95
CA PRO A 559 23.78 -10.01 -18.44
C PRO A 559 22.62 -10.81 -19.04
N ALA A 560 22.85 -11.51 -20.12
CA ALA A 560 21.84 -12.38 -20.74
C ALA A 560 21.33 -13.42 -19.72
N GLY A 561 20.02 -13.58 -19.63
CA GLY A 561 19.38 -14.52 -18.70
C GLY A 561 19.23 -14.02 -17.25
N SER A 562 19.69 -12.81 -16.93
CA SER A 562 19.46 -12.20 -15.60
C SER A 562 18.01 -11.78 -15.44
N GLN A 563 17.32 -12.29 -14.40
CA GLN A 563 15.95 -11.86 -14.04
C GLN A 563 15.91 -10.44 -13.48
N GLY A 564 17.03 -9.96 -12.92
CA GLY A 564 17.17 -8.65 -12.32
C GLY A 564 18.53 -8.48 -11.66
N PHE A 565 18.67 -7.46 -10.86
CA PHE A 565 19.90 -7.20 -10.11
C PHE A 565 19.62 -6.50 -8.78
N ILE A 566 20.55 -6.64 -7.85
CA ILE A 566 20.58 -5.90 -6.60
C ILE A 566 21.50 -4.69 -6.74
N VAL A 567 21.08 -3.56 -6.21
CA VAL A 567 21.84 -2.29 -6.20
C VAL A 567 22.08 -1.86 -4.77
N ASN A 568 23.34 -1.65 -4.39
CA ASN A 568 23.68 -1.08 -3.09
C ASN A 568 23.70 0.44 -3.17
N LEU A 569 22.79 1.11 -2.45
CA LEU A 569 22.65 2.57 -2.43
C LEU A 569 23.38 3.25 -1.25
N ARG A 570 24.00 2.49 -0.36
CA ARG A 570 24.73 3.05 0.78
C ARG A 570 25.91 3.92 0.30
N GLY A 571 26.06 5.10 0.89
CA GLY A 571 27.06 6.08 0.49
C GLY A 571 26.79 6.78 -0.85
N ALA A 572 25.62 6.59 -1.45
CA ALA A 572 25.25 7.24 -2.71
C ALA A 572 25.20 8.77 -2.58
N LEU A 573 24.80 9.29 -1.43
CA LEU A 573 24.68 10.75 -1.20
C LEU A 573 26.05 11.43 -1.07
N ASP A 574 27.07 10.71 -0.65
CA ASP A 574 28.45 11.20 -0.48
C ASP A 574 29.29 11.04 -1.76
N ALA A 575 28.78 10.30 -2.73
CA ALA A 575 29.51 10.03 -3.96
C ALA A 575 29.52 11.25 -4.89
N PRO A 576 30.66 11.62 -5.50
CA PRO A 576 30.76 12.77 -6.41
C PRO A 576 29.79 12.69 -7.61
N VAL A 577 29.38 11.49 -7.98
CA VAL A 577 28.45 11.15 -9.07
C VAL A 577 27.02 11.00 -8.56
N GLY A 578 26.80 10.96 -7.25
CA GLY A 578 25.49 10.74 -6.61
C GLY A 578 24.53 11.93 -6.64
N ARG A 579 24.91 13.06 -7.27
CA ARG A 579 24.01 14.24 -7.35
C ARG A 579 22.66 13.94 -7.94
N TRP A 580 22.59 13.04 -8.93
CA TRP A 580 21.33 12.62 -9.51
C TRP A 580 20.42 11.94 -8.46
N LEU A 581 20.99 11.05 -7.62
CA LEU A 581 20.26 10.36 -6.54
C LEU A 581 19.97 11.25 -5.33
N SER A 582 20.63 12.41 -5.18
CA SER A 582 20.37 13.35 -4.08
C SER A 582 19.15 14.25 -4.29
N LEU A 583 18.52 14.18 -5.46
CA LEU A 583 17.29 14.92 -5.78
C LEU A 583 16.07 14.01 -5.61
N PRO A 584 14.93 14.53 -5.14
CA PRO A 584 13.69 13.75 -5.08
C PRO A 584 13.27 13.25 -6.46
N ARG A 585 13.10 11.92 -6.61
CA ARG A 585 12.77 11.21 -7.84
C ARG A 585 11.41 10.56 -7.77
N PRO A 586 10.66 10.51 -8.87
CA PRO A 586 9.49 9.64 -8.93
C PRO A 586 9.89 8.21 -8.59
N ILE A 587 9.09 7.55 -7.78
CA ILE A 587 9.23 6.14 -7.43
C ILE A 587 7.86 5.49 -7.54
N ARG A 588 7.79 4.24 -8.03
CA ARG A 588 6.55 3.50 -8.07
C ARG A 588 6.05 3.24 -6.65
N HIS A 589 4.78 3.55 -6.47
CA HIS A 589 4.13 3.38 -5.20
C HIS A 589 2.67 2.97 -5.42
N VAL A 590 2.40 1.69 -5.39
CA VAL A 590 1.07 1.12 -5.57
C VAL A 590 0.80 0.13 -4.44
N GLY A 591 -0.06 0.52 -3.52
CA GLY A 591 -0.43 -0.31 -2.37
C GLY A 591 -1.52 -1.33 -2.69
N TYR A 592 -2.52 -1.39 -1.82
CA TYR A 592 -3.59 -2.39 -1.83
C TYR A 592 -4.52 -2.33 -3.05
N ALA A 593 -4.84 -1.13 -3.52
CA ALA A 593 -5.73 -0.90 -4.66
C ALA A 593 -4.97 -0.58 -5.94
N ALA A 594 -5.57 -0.90 -7.09
CA ALA A 594 -5.00 -0.65 -8.39
C ALA A 594 -4.99 0.84 -8.74
N TYR A 595 -3.88 1.30 -9.34
CA TYR A 595 -3.66 2.67 -9.83
C TYR A 595 -3.19 2.68 -11.28
N ASP A 596 -3.56 3.73 -12.01
CA ASP A 596 -3.15 3.87 -13.42
C ASP A 596 -1.70 4.29 -13.60
N TYR A 597 -1.14 5.05 -12.66
CA TYR A 597 0.20 5.60 -12.83
C TYR A 597 1.18 5.13 -11.74
N GLY A 598 0.96 5.49 -10.50
CA GLY A 598 1.76 5.06 -9.34
C GLY A 598 3.14 5.72 -9.21
N PHE A 599 3.40 6.87 -9.86
CA PHE A 599 4.64 7.64 -9.77
C PHE A 599 4.42 9.09 -9.32
N GLU A 600 3.34 9.35 -8.63
CA GLU A 600 2.99 10.68 -8.11
C GLU A 600 3.91 11.13 -6.98
N LEU A 601 4.44 10.16 -6.23
CA LEU A 601 5.33 10.43 -5.10
C LEU A 601 6.78 10.55 -5.56
N LYS A 602 7.53 11.45 -4.91
CA LYS A 602 8.95 11.65 -5.13
C LYS A 602 9.72 11.50 -3.83
N ALA A 603 10.90 10.87 -3.90
CA ALA A 603 11.82 10.75 -2.78
C ALA A 603 13.29 10.81 -3.21
N VAL A 604 14.15 11.17 -2.27
CA VAL A 604 15.60 10.93 -2.36
C VAL A 604 15.84 9.48 -1.96
N ILE A 605 15.86 8.59 -2.95
CA ILE A 605 15.79 7.14 -2.75
C ILE A 605 16.81 6.60 -1.74
N PRO A 606 18.11 7.06 -1.71
CA PRO A 606 19.06 6.59 -0.70
C PRO A 606 18.77 7.00 0.74
N LEU A 607 17.82 7.90 0.98
CA LEU A 607 17.30 8.20 2.34
C LEU A 607 16.23 7.20 2.75
N GLU A 608 15.52 6.63 1.77
CA GLU A 608 14.43 5.69 2.01
C GLU A 608 14.95 4.26 2.19
N PHE A 609 15.92 3.85 1.32
CA PHE A 609 16.38 2.47 1.21
C PHE A 609 17.89 2.40 1.13
N ASP A 610 18.49 1.43 1.82
CA ASP A 610 19.91 1.12 1.73
C ASP A 610 20.26 0.34 0.45
N GLY A 611 19.28 -0.33 -0.13
CA GLY A 611 19.43 -1.07 -1.38
C GLY A 611 18.12 -1.28 -2.11
N VAL A 612 18.24 -1.68 -3.35
CA VAL A 612 17.11 -1.98 -4.24
C VAL A 612 17.37 -3.31 -4.95
N VAL A 613 16.35 -4.13 -5.02
CA VAL A 613 16.26 -5.25 -5.95
C VAL A 613 15.39 -4.81 -7.11
N PHE A 614 15.93 -4.85 -8.32
CA PHE A 614 15.23 -4.43 -9.52
C PHE A 614 14.93 -5.63 -10.42
N ILE A 615 13.66 -5.75 -10.81
CA ILE A 615 13.15 -6.75 -11.74
C ILE A 615 12.47 -6.00 -12.88
N ASP A 616 12.97 -6.14 -14.09
CA ASP A 616 12.61 -5.27 -15.20
C ASP A 616 11.14 -5.38 -15.61
N HIS A 617 10.66 -6.61 -15.74
CA HIS A 617 9.29 -6.91 -16.16
C HIS A 617 8.66 -7.89 -15.18
N THR A 618 7.43 -7.61 -14.75
CA THR A 618 6.74 -8.37 -13.71
C THR A 618 5.37 -8.87 -14.16
N THR A 619 4.91 -9.91 -13.47
CA THR A 619 3.61 -10.56 -13.68
C THR A 619 2.78 -10.59 -12.39
N PRO A 620 1.45 -10.75 -12.48
CA PRO A 620 0.58 -10.80 -11.31
C PRO A 620 0.90 -12.00 -10.42
N SER A 621 0.80 -11.81 -9.09
CA SER A 621 0.87 -12.91 -8.13
C SER A 621 -0.29 -13.89 -8.32
N ARG A 622 -0.06 -15.17 -7.99
CA ARG A 622 -1.02 -16.26 -8.17
C ARG A 622 -1.86 -16.43 -6.92
N MET A 623 -3.10 -15.92 -6.97
CA MET A 623 -4.02 -16.00 -5.83
C MET A 623 -4.42 -17.44 -5.53
N LEU A 624 -4.40 -17.83 -4.25
CA LEU A 624 -5.00 -19.09 -3.80
C LEU A 624 -6.53 -19.05 -4.00
N ARG A 625 -7.09 -20.16 -4.46
CA ARG A 625 -8.53 -20.32 -4.73
C ARG A 625 -9.33 -20.66 -3.48
#